data_f2ffd76d1849d7a9ee170032a8cfb054
#
_entry.id   f2ffd76d1849d7a9ee170032a8cfb054
#
_cell.length_a   1.000
_cell.length_b   1.000
_cell.length_c   1.000
_cell.angle_alpha   90.00
_cell.angle_beta   90.00
_cell.angle_gamma   90.00
#
_symmetry.space_group_name_H-M   'P 1'
#
loop_
_entity.id
_entity.type
_entity.pdbx_description
1 polymer ?
#
loop_
_entity_poly.entity_id
_entity_poly.type
_entity_poly.pdbx_seq_one_letter_code
_entity_poly.pdbx_strand_id
1 'polypeptide(L)'
;MPEQNPVPWPDACKAPIRWPGIRSALTLLPMAKTLPTALTDAFQRRVNYVRLSVTDRCDFRCVYCMAQEMTFVPKADVLSLEELYQVAQAFTLLGVTKIRLTGGEPLVRSNVMSLVERVGMLPGLEQLALTTNGSQLQRLSTALHGAGVNRINVSLDSLSPRKFRQLTRHGNLDQVIAGIDAAIATGFEGIKINAVILKGRNDNEVIDLVNFAMDRGVDIAFIEEMPLGLIDDHDRALTFCSSEELRQMLAPHFTLSPEGEPTGNSGPARYFTIDGSRTRIGFISPHSHNFCHLCNRVRVTAEGRLLLCLGNEHSVDLRAVLRAPDYSLEALRWTIVEAMGIKPERHYFDHGQQPQILRFMNAT
;
A
#
# COMPACT_ATOMS: atom_id res chain seq x y z
N MET A 1 -40.55 6.99 -7.23
CA MET A 1 -39.23 6.55 -7.76
C MET A 1 -39.06 5.11 -7.32
N PRO A 2 -38.85 4.13 -8.17
CA PRO A 2 -38.69 2.74 -7.75
C PRO A 2 -37.35 2.54 -7.07
N GLU A 3 -37.36 1.93 -5.91
CA GLU A 3 -36.19 1.46 -5.18
C GLU A 3 -35.38 0.51 -6.07
N GLN A 4 -34.18 0.93 -6.45
CA GLN A 4 -33.24 0.05 -7.10
C GLN A 4 -32.60 -0.84 -6.03
N ASN A 5 -33.01 -2.11 -6.03
CA ASN A 5 -32.35 -3.14 -5.24
C ASN A 5 -30.85 -3.20 -5.62
N PRO A 6 -29.95 -3.30 -4.65
CA PRO A 6 -28.52 -3.44 -4.93
C PRO A 6 -28.29 -4.69 -5.78
N VAL A 7 -27.57 -4.50 -6.90
CA VAL A 7 -27.19 -5.61 -7.78
C VAL A 7 -26.39 -6.63 -6.97
N PRO A 8 -26.85 -7.90 -6.86
CA PRO A 8 -26.08 -8.91 -6.16
C PRO A 8 -24.78 -9.19 -6.89
N TRP A 9 -23.71 -9.40 -6.14
CA TRP A 9 -22.39 -9.78 -6.64
C TRP A 9 -22.49 -11.00 -7.56
N PRO A 10 -21.75 -11.04 -8.69
CA PRO A 10 -21.65 -12.23 -9.52
C PRO A 10 -21.17 -13.41 -8.66
N ASP A 11 -21.80 -14.57 -8.78
CA ASP A 11 -21.47 -15.77 -7.99
C ASP A 11 -20.02 -16.25 -8.19
N ALA A 12 -19.35 -15.82 -9.23
CA ALA A 12 -17.92 -16.03 -9.46
C ALA A 12 -17.01 -15.49 -8.34
N CYS A 13 -17.49 -14.51 -7.54
CA CYS A 13 -16.75 -13.99 -6.39
C CYS A 13 -16.97 -14.77 -5.10
N LYS A 14 -17.96 -15.68 -5.08
CA LYS A 14 -18.33 -16.48 -3.90
C LYS A 14 -17.70 -17.87 -3.88
N ALA A 15 -17.28 -18.39 -5.02
CA ALA A 15 -16.69 -19.71 -5.08
C ALA A 15 -15.19 -19.64 -4.74
N PRO A 16 -14.71 -20.45 -3.77
CA PRO A 16 -13.29 -20.65 -3.63
C PRO A 16 -12.80 -21.29 -4.92
N ILE A 17 -11.83 -20.67 -5.59
CA ILE A 17 -11.15 -21.29 -6.75
C ILE A 17 -10.53 -22.58 -6.24
N ARG A 18 -11.19 -23.70 -6.51
CA ARG A 18 -10.62 -25.04 -6.28
C ARG A 18 -9.60 -25.28 -7.39
N TRP A 19 -8.36 -25.17 -7.05
CA TRP A 19 -7.28 -25.62 -7.95
C TRP A 19 -7.36 -27.13 -8.09
N PRO A 20 -7.40 -27.69 -9.31
CA PRO A 20 -7.23 -29.11 -9.50
C PRO A 20 -5.77 -29.44 -9.12
N GLY A 21 -5.54 -30.08 -7.97
CA GLY A 21 -4.23 -30.55 -7.54
C GLY A 21 -3.84 -30.30 -6.09
N ILE A 22 -4.54 -29.45 -5.33
CA ILE A 22 -4.35 -29.43 -3.88
C ILE A 22 -5.25 -30.51 -3.27
N ARG A 23 -4.86 -31.75 -3.45
CA ARG A 23 -5.28 -32.83 -2.56
C ARG A 23 -4.69 -32.52 -1.19
N SER A 24 -5.46 -32.78 -0.15
CA SER A 24 -5.04 -32.77 1.24
C SER A 24 -3.56 -33.21 1.37
N ALA A 25 -2.67 -32.25 1.57
CA ALA A 25 -1.22 -32.46 1.65
C ALA A 25 -0.80 -33.06 2.99
N LEU A 26 -1.62 -33.96 3.53
CA LEU A 26 -1.34 -34.71 4.77
C LEU A 26 -0.83 -36.13 4.52
N THR A 27 -0.54 -36.49 3.26
CA THR A 27 0.04 -37.80 3.00
C THR A 27 1.18 -37.68 1.98
N LEU A 28 2.39 -37.90 2.47
CA LEU A 28 3.71 -37.95 1.84
C LEU A 28 4.53 -36.65 2.07
N LEU A 29 5.08 -36.50 3.27
CA LEU A 29 6.29 -35.73 3.49
C LEU A 29 7.48 -36.44 2.80
N PRO A 30 7.99 -35.92 1.67
CA PRO A 30 9.32 -36.29 1.23
C PRO A 30 10.29 -35.45 2.05
N MET A 31 11.27 -36.10 2.66
CA MET A 31 12.48 -35.60 3.31
C MET A 31 12.49 -34.12 3.64
N ALA A 32 12.61 -33.79 4.94
CA ALA A 32 12.54 -32.47 5.57
C ALA A 32 13.05 -31.30 4.69
N LYS A 33 12.15 -30.72 3.90
CA LYS A 33 12.44 -29.43 3.29
C LYS A 33 12.54 -28.41 4.42
N THR A 34 13.72 -27.87 4.66
CA THR A 34 13.89 -26.77 5.61
C THR A 34 13.27 -25.51 5.02
N LEU A 35 12.54 -24.76 5.83
CA LEU A 35 12.00 -23.46 5.43
C LEU A 35 13.13 -22.52 5.01
N PRO A 36 13.01 -21.82 3.89
CA PRO A 36 14.03 -20.88 3.46
C PRO A 36 14.13 -19.69 4.44
N THR A 37 15.31 -19.12 4.54
CA THR A 37 15.58 -17.90 5.30
C THR A 37 15.40 -16.62 4.48
N ALA A 38 15.07 -16.75 3.19
CA ALA A 38 14.78 -15.65 2.30
C ALA A 38 13.68 -16.04 1.30
N LEU A 39 12.71 -15.16 1.11
CA LEU A 39 11.67 -15.33 0.11
C LEU A 39 12.20 -14.94 -1.27
N THR A 40 12.10 -15.87 -2.24
CA THR A 40 12.47 -15.62 -3.63
C THR A 40 11.34 -16.14 -4.53
N ASP A 41 10.97 -15.37 -5.53
CA ASP A 41 9.94 -15.76 -6.50
C ASP A 41 10.53 -16.57 -7.67
N ALA A 42 9.64 -17.04 -8.56
CA ALA A 42 10.03 -17.85 -9.72
C ALA A 42 10.99 -17.12 -10.69
N PHE A 43 11.09 -15.79 -10.60
CA PHE A 43 11.96 -14.94 -11.43
C PHE A 43 13.24 -14.49 -10.68
N GLN A 44 13.59 -15.17 -9.58
CA GLN A 44 14.76 -14.90 -8.75
C GLN A 44 14.75 -13.51 -8.09
N ARG A 45 13.57 -12.86 -7.98
CA ARG A 45 13.45 -11.59 -7.25
C ARG A 45 13.29 -11.88 -5.75
N ARG A 46 14.15 -11.27 -4.95
CA ARG A 46 14.05 -11.36 -3.49
C ARG A 46 12.87 -10.53 -2.98
N VAL A 47 11.93 -11.15 -2.27
CA VAL A 47 10.81 -10.48 -1.63
C VAL A 47 11.18 -10.18 -0.18
N ASN A 48 11.53 -8.95 0.12
CA ASN A 48 11.96 -8.50 1.46
C ASN A 48 11.07 -7.40 2.04
N TYR A 49 9.96 -7.10 1.35
CA TYR A 49 9.03 -6.05 1.71
C TYR A 49 7.58 -6.54 1.65
N VAL A 50 6.84 -6.45 2.77
CA VAL A 50 5.40 -6.70 2.80
C VAL A 50 4.62 -5.44 3.15
N ARG A 51 3.50 -5.21 2.44
CA ARG A 51 2.49 -4.23 2.80
C ARG A 51 1.35 -4.97 3.48
N LEU A 52 1.01 -4.57 4.69
CA LEU A 52 0.02 -5.23 5.53
C LEU A 52 -1.14 -4.26 5.78
N SER A 53 -2.27 -4.56 5.16
CA SER A 53 -3.51 -3.78 5.35
C SER A 53 -4.18 -4.22 6.66
N VAL A 54 -4.29 -3.29 7.60
CA VAL A 54 -4.86 -3.57 8.92
C VAL A 54 -6.38 -3.37 8.97
N THR A 55 -6.95 -2.70 7.97
CA THR A 55 -8.40 -2.44 7.85
C THR A 55 -8.73 -2.02 6.43
N ASP A 56 -9.97 -2.26 6.02
CA ASP A 56 -10.55 -1.70 4.80
C ASP A 56 -11.26 -0.34 5.03
N ARG A 57 -11.42 0.07 6.30
CA ARG A 57 -12.11 1.30 6.67
C ARG A 57 -11.20 2.50 6.58
N CYS A 58 -11.78 3.62 6.15
CA CYS A 58 -11.11 4.91 6.08
C CYS A 58 -12.09 6.00 6.52
N ASP A 59 -11.60 7.05 7.12
CA ASP A 59 -12.37 8.25 7.47
C ASP A 59 -12.46 9.24 6.30
N PHE A 60 -11.65 9.06 5.23
CA PHE A 60 -11.79 9.77 3.97
C PHE A 60 -12.53 8.93 2.92
N ARG A 61 -12.95 9.58 1.82
CA ARG A 61 -13.58 8.97 0.64
C ARG A 61 -13.01 9.58 -0.64
N CYS A 62 -11.68 9.43 -0.82
CA CYS A 62 -11.00 10.01 -1.97
C CYS A 62 -11.62 9.53 -3.28
N VAL A 63 -11.88 10.48 -4.19
CA VAL A 63 -12.63 10.26 -5.44
C VAL A 63 -12.02 9.20 -6.36
N TYR A 64 -10.71 9.03 -6.31
CA TYR A 64 -9.96 8.04 -7.09
C TYR A 64 -9.78 6.69 -6.36
N CYS A 65 -10.22 6.58 -5.09
CA CYS A 65 -9.94 5.45 -4.22
C CYS A 65 -11.21 4.67 -3.85
N MET A 66 -12.30 5.35 -3.50
CA MET A 66 -13.52 4.76 -2.96
C MET A 66 -14.76 5.44 -3.49
N ALA A 67 -15.83 4.66 -3.71
CA ALA A 67 -17.17 5.20 -3.85
C ALA A 67 -17.60 5.96 -2.57
N GLN A 68 -18.50 6.92 -2.71
CA GLN A 68 -19.01 7.68 -1.56
C GLN A 68 -19.75 6.75 -0.58
N GLU A 69 -20.61 5.90 -1.11
CA GLU A 69 -21.29 4.85 -0.35
C GLU A 69 -20.54 3.54 -0.53
N MET A 70 -19.75 3.18 0.46
CA MET A 70 -18.87 2.03 0.42
C MET A 70 -19.37 0.91 1.32
N THR A 71 -19.56 -0.29 0.78
CA THR A 71 -19.78 -1.50 1.56
C THR A 71 -18.44 -2.06 2.03
N PHE A 72 -18.21 -2.04 3.33
CA PHE A 72 -17.03 -2.59 3.96
C PHE A 72 -17.14 -4.09 4.21
N VAL A 73 -16.00 -4.74 4.33
CA VAL A 73 -15.92 -6.15 4.71
C VAL A 73 -16.55 -6.38 6.09
N PRO A 74 -17.37 -7.43 6.28
CA PRO A 74 -17.86 -7.79 7.60
C PRO A 74 -16.71 -7.95 8.60
N LYS A 75 -16.90 -7.52 9.85
CA LYS A 75 -15.85 -7.59 10.88
C LYS A 75 -15.30 -9.00 11.09
N ALA A 76 -16.14 -10.02 10.95
CA ALA A 76 -15.74 -11.42 11.06
C ALA A 76 -14.77 -11.86 9.97
N ASP A 77 -14.79 -11.21 8.82
CA ASP A 77 -13.93 -11.53 7.68
C ASP A 77 -12.62 -10.72 7.67
N VAL A 78 -12.53 -9.69 8.50
CA VAL A 78 -11.28 -8.93 8.70
C VAL A 78 -10.39 -9.68 9.67
N LEU A 79 -9.08 -9.72 9.41
CA LEU A 79 -8.12 -10.32 10.34
C LEU A 79 -8.12 -9.58 11.69
N SER A 80 -8.00 -10.31 12.78
CA SER A 80 -7.76 -9.75 14.10
C SER A 80 -6.35 -9.13 14.19
N LEU A 81 -6.07 -8.36 15.23
CA LEU A 81 -4.72 -7.81 15.43
C LEU A 81 -3.71 -8.91 15.72
N GLU A 82 -4.14 -10.00 16.37
CA GLU A 82 -3.35 -11.18 16.64
C GLU A 82 -3.01 -11.93 15.35
N GLU A 83 -4.00 -12.16 14.45
CA GLU A 83 -3.79 -12.77 13.15
C GLU A 83 -2.84 -11.93 12.28
N LEU A 84 -2.98 -10.59 12.29
CA LEU A 84 -2.07 -9.67 11.61
C LEU A 84 -0.64 -9.74 12.16
N TYR A 85 -0.48 -9.87 13.48
CA TYR A 85 0.83 -10.07 14.10
C TYR A 85 1.46 -11.40 13.67
N GLN A 86 0.69 -12.49 13.64
CA GLN A 86 1.18 -13.80 13.17
C GLN A 86 1.64 -13.75 11.71
N VAL A 87 0.92 -13.04 10.86
CA VAL A 87 1.33 -12.79 9.47
C VAL A 87 2.65 -12.01 9.42
N ALA A 88 2.76 -10.92 10.18
CA ALA A 88 3.99 -10.12 10.24
C ALA A 88 5.18 -10.97 10.70
N GLN A 89 5.00 -11.77 11.76
CA GLN A 89 6.01 -12.69 12.29
C GLN A 89 6.41 -13.76 11.27
N ALA A 90 5.45 -14.36 10.57
CA ALA A 90 5.75 -15.35 9.52
C ALA A 90 6.64 -14.76 8.42
N PHE A 91 6.36 -13.52 7.98
CA PHE A 91 7.16 -12.83 6.98
C PHE A 91 8.57 -12.49 7.47
N THR A 92 8.73 -12.00 8.70
CA THR A 92 10.06 -11.70 9.24
C THR A 92 10.92 -12.95 9.40
N LEU A 93 10.32 -14.06 9.84
CA LEU A 93 11.00 -15.37 9.91
C LEU A 93 11.38 -15.95 8.53
N LEU A 94 10.81 -15.41 7.46
CA LEU A 94 11.16 -15.73 6.07
C LEU A 94 12.08 -14.68 5.43
N GLY A 95 12.71 -13.81 6.23
CA GLY A 95 13.71 -12.85 5.79
C GLY A 95 13.14 -11.56 5.19
N VAL A 96 11.86 -11.25 5.45
CA VAL A 96 11.31 -9.93 5.16
C VAL A 96 11.81 -8.95 6.23
N THR A 97 12.49 -7.90 5.78
CA THR A 97 13.11 -6.90 6.67
C THR A 97 12.31 -5.59 6.71
N LYS A 98 11.31 -5.44 5.86
CA LYS A 98 10.47 -4.25 5.78
C LYS A 98 8.99 -4.58 5.82
N ILE A 99 8.29 -4.01 6.81
CA ILE A 99 6.83 -4.05 6.91
C ILE A 99 6.28 -2.64 6.78
N ARG A 100 5.25 -2.47 5.94
CA ARG A 100 4.49 -1.23 5.87
C ARG A 100 3.05 -1.49 6.25
N LEU A 101 2.60 -0.85 7.32
CA LEU A 101 1.22 -0.86 7.72
C LEU A 101 0.43 0.10 6.84
N THR A 102 -0.69 -0.39 6.32
CA THR A 102 -1.59 0.32 5.42
C THR A 102 -3.05 -0.07 5.74
N GLY A 103 -3.94 0.23 4.82
CA GLY A 103 -5.34 -0.17 4.89
C GLY A 103 -6.17 0.76 4.03
N GLY A 104 -7.41 1.01 4.42
CA GLY A 104 -8.06 2.27 4.14
C GLY A 104 -7.26 3.37 4.85
N GLU A 105 -7.57 3.61 6.13
CA GLU A 105 -6.69 4.39 7.01
C GLU A 105 -6.29 3.51 8.21
N PRO A 106 -5.02 3.13 8.37
CA PRO A 106 -4.60 2.21 9.43
C PRO A 106 -4.86 2.77 10.84
N LEU A 107 -4.77 4.07 11.03
CA LEU A 107 -4.88 4.71 12.33
C LEU A 107 -6.32 4.84 12.85
N VAL A 108 -7.34 4.51 12.03
CA VAL A 108 -8.73 4.42 12.51
C VAL A 108 -9.08 3.01 13.05
N ARG A 109 -8.21 2.03 12.84
CA ARG A 109 -8.39 0.68 13.41
C ARG A 109 -8.30 0.74 14.93
N SER A 110 -9.35 0.30 15.63
CA SER A 110 -9.34 0.23 17.10
C SER A 110 -8.15 -0.59 17.60
N ASN A 111 -7.46 -0.08 18.62
CA ASN A 111 -6.31 -0.72 19.27
C ASN A 111 -5.12 -0.99 18.33
N VAL A 112 -5.01 -0.32 17.17
CA VAL A 112 -3.93 -0.53 16.21
C VAL A 112 -2.54 -0.35 16.84
N MET A 113 -2.40 0.52 17.83
CA MET A 113 -1.12 0.75 18.52
C MET A 113 -0.56 -0.51 19.15
N SER A 114 -1.40 -1.40 19.72
CA SER A 114 -0.94 -2.69 20.25
C SER A 114 -0.33 -3.60 19.18
N LEU A 115 -0.82 -3.54 17.95
CA LEU A 115 -0.20 -4.24 16.82
C LEU A 115 1.12 -3.58 16.42
N VAL A 116 1.15 -2.24 16.33
CA VAL A 116 2.35 -1.48 15.95
C VAL A 116 3.51 -1.77 16.89
N GLU A 117 3.27 -1.71 18.21
CA GLU A 117 4.25 -2.00 19.25
C GLU A 117 4.82 -3.43 19.12
N ARG A 118 3.95 -4.42 18.96
CA ARG A 118 4.36 -5.82 18.82
C ARG A 118 5.13 -6.07 17.52
N VAL A 119 4.70 -5.48 16.41
CA VAL A 119 5.39 -5.60 15.11
C VAL A 119 6.74 -4.91 15.15
N GLY A 120 6.83 -3.72 15.79
CA GLY A 120 8.09 -2.98 15.94
C GLY A 120 9.16 -3.75 16.70
N MET A 121 8.76 -4.70 17.56
CA MET A 121 9.69 -5.56 18.32
C MET A 121 10.05 -6.87 17.62
N LEU A 122 9.57 -7.13 16.38
CA LEU A 122 9.87 -8.38 15.69
C LEU A 122 11.37 -8.51 15.36
N PRO A 123 12.02 -9.61 15.76
CA PRO A 123 13.41 -9.85 15.40
C PRO A 123 13.60 -9.91 13.87
N GLY A 124 14.64 -9.26 13.37
CA GLY A 124 14.96 -9.21 11.93
C GLY A 124 14.18 -8.16 11.13
N LEU A 125 13.25 -7.44 11.74
CA LEU A 125 12.61 -6.30 11.11
C LEU A 125 13.56 -5.08 11.20
N GLU A 126 13.97 -4.55 10.03
CA GLU A 126 14.83 -3.38 9.93
C GLU A 126 14.02 -2.08 9.77
N GLN A 127 12.85 -2.18 9.13
CA GLN A 127 12.02 -1.02 8.82
C GLN A 127 10.54 -1.28 9.04
N LEU A 128 9.96 -0.59 10.02
CA LEU A 128 8.52 -0.46 10.19
C LEU A 128 8.05 0.88 9.63
N ALA A 129 7.24 0.82 8.59
CA ALA A 129 6.75 2.01 7.90
C ALA A 129 5.22 2.10 7.96
N LEU A 130 4.70 3.31 7.87
CA LEU A 130 3.28 3.61 7.85
C LEU A 130 2.90 4.37 6.58
N THR A 131 1.73 4.07 5.99
CA THR A 131 1.05 4.97 5.05
C THR A 131 -0.26 5.41 5.68
N THR A 132 -0.51 6.72 5.73
CA THR A 132 -1.66 7.32 6.40
C THR A 132 -2.18 8.53 5.62
N ASN A 133 -3.45 8.84 5.79
CA ASN A 133 -4.03 10.10 5.31
C ASN A 133 -3.72 11.30 6.22
N GLY A 134 -3.05 11.06 7.35
CA GLY A 134 -2.59 12.09 8.28
C GLY A 134 -3.64 12.56 9.30
N SER A 135 -4.91 12.18 9.18
CA SER A 135 -5.99 12.66 10.07
C SER A 135 -5.76 12.42 11.56
N GLN A 136 -5.12 11.30 11.91
CA GLN A 136 -4.83 10.92 13.29
C GLN A 136 -3.38 11.18 13.71
N LEU A 137 -2.56 11.67 12.78
CA LEU A 137 -1.10 11.67 12.95
C LEU A 137 -0.66 12.65 14.03
N GLN A 138 -1.30 13.84 14.14
CA GLN A 138 -1.00 14.80 15.19
C GLN A 138 -1.08 14.17 16.59
N ARG A 139 -2.10 13.35 16.83
CA ARG A 139 -2.33 12.68 18.12
C ARG A 139 -1.40 11.49 18.37
N LEU A 140 -0.98 10.80 17.32
CA LEU A 140 -0.32 9.49 17.43
C LEU A 140 1.17 9.50 17.10
N SER A 141 1.74 10.59 16.57
CA SER A 141 3.14 10.64 16.11
C SER A 141 4.13 10.14 17.14
N THR A 142 4.09 10.66 18.36
CA THR A 142 5.01 10.27 19.44
C THR A 142 4.89 8.80 19.79
N ALA A 143 3.65 8.29 19.90
CA ALA A 143 3.42 6.88 20.23
C ALA A 143 3.87 5.96 19.07
N LEU A 144 3.62 6.33 17.81
CA LEU A 144 4.09 5.58 16.64
C LEU A 144 5.61 5.50 16.58
N HIS A 145 6.29 6.61 16.82
CA HIS A 145 7.75 6.64 16.84
C HIS A 145 8.31 5.77 17.99
N GLY A 146 7.75 5.91 19.19
CA GLY A 146 8.12 5.08 20.36
C GLY A 146 7.86 3.59 20.15
N ALA A 147 6.90 3.22 19.31
CA ALA A 147 6.58 1.85 18.91
C ALA A 147 7.46 1.32 17.74
N GLY A 148 8.49 2.07 17.31
CA GLY A 148 9.44 1.64 16.29
C GLY A 148 9.05 1.95 14.84
N VAL A 149 7.98 2.71 14.61
CA VAL A 149 7.73 3.25 13.27
C VAL A 149 8.83 4.26 12.94
N ASN A 150 9.60 4.00 11.90
CA ASN A 150 10.71 4.87 11.51
C ASN A 150 10.44 5.65 10.22
N ARG A 151 9.49 5.24 9.39
CA ARG A 151 9.13 5.96 8.14
C ARG A 151 7.63 6.14 7.97
N ILE A 152 7.22 7.35 7.61
CA ILE A 152 5.81 7.69 7.36
C ILE A 152 5.65 8.23 5.94
N ASN A 153 4.64 7.70 5.23
CA ASN A 153 4.12 8.33 4.03
C ASN A 153 2.77 8.96 4.36
N VAL A 154 2.60 10.23 4.09
CA VAL A 154 1.34 10.96 4.28
C VAL A 154 0.74 11.28 2.92
N SER A 155 -0.54 10.93 2.71
CA SER A 155 -1.27 11.27 1.49
C SER A 155 -1.73 12.72 1.57
N LEU A 156 -1.31 13.56 0.61
CA LEU A 156 -1.68 14.98 0.52
C LEU A 156 -1.75 15.39 -0.94
N ASP A 157 -2.96 15.51 -1.48
CA ASP A 157 -3.19 15.72 -2.91
C ASP A 157 -3.41 17.20 -3.26
N SER A 158 -3.62 18.08 -2.27
CA SER A 158 -3.88 19.51 -2.51
C SER A 158 -3.57 20.33 -1.25
N LEU A 159 -3.14 21.57 -1.45
CA LEU A 159 -2.93 22.58 -0.41
C LEU A 159 -4.09 23.59 -0.33
N SER A 160 -5.08 23.50 -1.20
CA SER A 160 -6.30 24.27 -1.16
C SER A 160 -7.35 23.54 -0.31
N PRO A 161 -7.85 24.13 0.80
CA PRO A 161 -8.88 23.48 1.64
C PRO A 161 -10.11 23.03 0.85
N ARG A 162 -10.54 23.87 -0.12
CA ARG A 162 -11.68 23.56 -1.00
C ARG A 162 -11.40 22.34 -1.90
N LYS A 163 -10.27 22.32 -2.59
CA LYS A 163 -9.91 21.22 -3.48
C LYS A 163 -9.62 19.94 -2.68
N PHE A 164 -8.91 20.06 -1.57
CA PHE A 164 -8.67 18.92 -0.67
C PHE A 164 -9.98 18.28 -0.23
N ARG A 165 -10.96 19.10 0.17
CA ARG A 165 -12.30 18.62 0.52
C ARG A 165 -13.04 17.99 -0.66
N GLN A 166 -12.90 18.52 -1.87
CA GLN A 166 -13.48 17.95 -3.08
C GLN A 166 -12.85 16.58 -3.43
N LEU A 167 -11.52 16.44 -3.28
CA LEU A 167 -10.79 15.21 -3.58
C LEU A 167 -11.03 14.12 -2.53
N THR A 168 -11.06 14.50 -1.25
CA THR A 168 -11.16 13.53 -0.13
C THR A 168 -12.57 13.34 0.39
N ARG A 169 -13.54 14.16 -0.02
CA ARG A 169 -14.94 14.29 0.43
C ARG A 169 -15.10 14.62 1.92
N HIS A 170 -14.33 14.00 2.81
CA HIS A 170 -14.44 14.16 4.27
C HIS A 170 -13.18 14.73 4.95
N GLY A 171 -12.06 14.84 4.23
CA GLY A 171 -10.79 15.29 4.81
C GLY A 171 -10.80 16.75 5.28
N ASN A 172 -10.02 17.02 6.31
CA ASN A 172 -9.69 18.36 6.79
C ASN A 172 -8.19 18.62 6.56
N LEU A 173 -7.86 19.58 5.69
CA LEU A 173 -6.49 19.89 5.31
C LEU A 173 -5.64 20.34 6.50
N ASP A 174 -6.18 21.25 7.35
CA ASP A 174 -5.44 21.79 8.49
C ASP A 174 -5.04 20.68 9.47
N GLN A 175 -5.93 19.70 9.67
CA GLN A 175 -5.64 18.53 10.50
C GLN A 175 -4.51 17.67 9.92
N VAL A 176 -4.47 17.49 8.59
CA VAL A 176 -3.40 16.72 7.92
C VAL A 176 -2.08 17.48 8.00
N ILE A 177 -2.08 18.78 7.76
CA ILE A 177 -0.87 19.62 7.87
C ILE A 177 -0.34 19.59 9.31
N ALA A 178 -1.19 19.77 10.32
CA ALA A 178 -0.79 19.63 11.71
C ALA A 178 -0.23 18.25 12.05
N GLY A 179 -0.76 17.21 11.41
CA GLY A 179 -0.24 15.85 11.51
C GLY A 179 1.16 15.70 10.92
N ILE A 180 1.42 16.29 9.75
CA ILE A 180 2.75 16.32 9.11
C ILE A 180 3.73 17.05 10.00
N ASP A 181 3.37 18.25 10.49
CA ASP A 181 4.23 19.08 11.33
C ASP A 181 4.55 18.36 12.67
N ALA A 182 3.58 17.66 13.27
CA ALA A 182 3.79 16.82 14.45
C ALA A 182 4.75 15.65 14.17
N ALA A 183 4.63 15.01 13.00
CA ALA A 183 5.55 13.95 12.61
C ALA A 183 6.98 14.47 12.44
N ILE A 184 7.16 15.63 11.82
CA ILE A 184 8.47 16.29 11.69
C ILE A 184 9.07 16.59 13.07
N ALA A 185 8.29 17.19 13.96
CA ALA A 185 8.72 17.50 15.33
C ALA A 185 9.09 16.25 16.15
N THR A 186 8.47 15.10 15.85
CA THR A 186 8.77 13.83 16.51
C THR A 186 10.11 13.23 16.07
N GLY A 187 10.61 13.54 14.87
CA GLY A 187 11.92 13.12 14.39
C GLY A 187 11.97 11.75 13.74
N PHE A 188 10.95 11.37 12.97
CA PHE A 188 11.02 10.14 12.15
C PHE A 188 12.19 10.17 11.16
N GLU A 189 12.84 9.02 10.92
CA GLU A 189 13.97 8.89 9.97
C GLU A 189 13.63 9.32 8.54
N GLY A 190 12.35 9.22 8.16
CA GLY A 190 11.89 9.66 6.85
C GLY A 190 10.39 9.91 6.80
N ILE A 191 10.05 11.11 6.37
CA ILE A 191 8.68 11.53 6.09
C ILE A 191 8.57 11.80 4.61
N LYS A 192 7.54 11.28 3.98
CA LYS A 192 7.27 11.50 2.58
C LYS A 192 5.82 11.84 2.34
N ILE A 193 5.57 12.88 1.58
CA ILE A 193 4.27 13.21 1.02
C ILE A 193 4.05 12.34 -0.22
N ASN A 194 2.90 11.71 -0.33
CA ASN A 194 2.43 11.06 -1.55
C ASN A 194 1.26 11.87 -2.12
N ALA A 195 1.34 12.25 -3.37
CA ALA A 195 0.28 12.97 -4.07
C ALA A 195 -0.14 12.24 -5.35
N VAL A 196 -1.41 11.95 -5.49
CA VAL A 196 -2.02 11.51 -6.75
C VAL A 196 -2.45 12.75 -7.51
N ILE A 197 -1.88 12.95 -8.71
CA ILE A 197 -2.19 14.13 -9.51
C ILE A 197 -3.22 13.76 -10.57
N LEU A 198 -4.31 14.50 -10.55
CA LEU A 198 -5.46 14.36 -11.44
C LEU A 198 -5.58 15.59 -12.32
N LYS A 199 -5.44 15.40 -13.64
CA LYS A 199 -5.54 16.48 -14.64
C LYS A 199 -6.85 17.24 -14.50
N GLY A 200 -6.79 18.58 -14.49
CA GLY A 200 -7.94 19.48 -14.34
C GLY A 200 -8.50 19.55 -12.92
N ARG A 201 -7.90 18.85 -11.94
CA ARG A 201 -8.32 18.91 -10.52
C ARG A 201 -7.26 19.54 -9.62
N ASN A 202 -6.07 18.98 -9.56
CA ASN A 202 -4.97 19.44 -8.70
C ASN A 202 -3.61 19.53 -9.42
N ASP A 203 -3.56 19.30 -10.71
CA ASP A 203 -2.35 19.42 -11.54
C ASP A 203 -1.71 20.81 -11.51
N ASN A 204 -2.50 21.84 -11.29
CA ASN A 204 -2.00 23.20 -11.12
C ASN A 204 -1.37 23.50 -9.73
N GLU A 205 -1.35 22.53 -8.81
CA GLU A 205 -0.74 22.66 -7.47
C GLU A 205 0.60 21.88 -7.36
N VAL A 206 1.09 21.28 -8.44
CA VAL A 206 2.31 20.45 -8.42
C VAL A 206 3.52 21.22 -7.89
N ILE A 207 3.71 22.47 -8.33
CA ILE A 207 4.81 23.33 -7.89
C ILE A 207 4.65 23.70 -6.41
N ASP A 208 3.44 24.07 -5.99
CA ASP A 208 3.15 24.43 -4.60
C ASP A 208 3.38 23.24 -3.65
N LEU A 209 2.99 22.04 -4.07
CA LEU A 209 3.24 20.82 -3.30
C LEU A 209 4.73 20.52 -3.14
N VAL A 210 5.55 20.77 -4.17
CA VAL A 210 7.02 20.66 -4.06
C VAL A 210 7.57 21.68 -3.10
N ASN A 211 7.18 22.96 -3.23
CA ASN A 211 7.60 24.02 -2.33
C ASN A 211 7.21 23.71 -0.87
N PHE A 212 5.98 23.24 -0.64
CA PHE A 212 5.51 22.81 0.68
C PHE A 212 6.40 21.72 1.29
N ALA A 213 6.82 20.73 0.48
CA ALA A 213 7.70 19.68 0.92
C ALA A 213 9.12 20.22 1.21
N MET A 214 9.64 21.12 0.37
CA MET A 214 10.96 21.76 0.54
C MET A 214 11.02 22.62 1.82
N ASP A 215 10.00 23.43 2.09
CA ASP A 215 9.90 24.26 3.28
C ASP A 215 9.95 23.44 4.57
N ARG A 216 9.49 22.19 4.51
CA ARG A 216 9.46 21.25 5.63
C ARG A 216 10.62 20.24 5.65
N GLY A 217 11.45 20.22 4.62
CA GLY A 217 12.57 19.29 4.49
C GLY A 217 12.14 17.83 4.40
N VAL A 218 10.97 17.54 3.80
CA VAL A 218 10.42 16.20 3.61
C VAL A 218 10.42 15.83 2.13
N ASP A 219 10.46 14.52 1.83
CA ASP A 219 10.35 14.05 0.45
C ASP A 219 8.91 14.17 -0.06
N ILE A 220 8.76 14.29 -1.39
CA ILE A 220 7.46 14.19 -2.06
C ILE A 220 7.52 13.14 -3.17
N ALA A 221 6.44 12.38 -3.36
CA ALA A 221 6.30 11.47 -4.49
C ALA A 221 4.94 11.65 -5.18
N PHE A 222 5.00 11.91 -6.48
CA PHE A 222 3.84 11.93 -7.36
C PHE A 222 3.54 10.53 -7.88
N ILE A 223 2.26 10.18 -7.88
CA ILE A 223 1.78 8.83 -8.22
C ILE A 223 0.84 8.94 -9.41
N GLU A 224 1.15 8.25 -10.49
CA GLU A 224 0.20 8.04 -11.59
C GLU A 224 -1.01 7.25 -11.09
N GLU A 225 -2.20 7.74 -11.40
CA GLU A 225 -3.43 7.05 -11.01
C GLU A 225 -3.48 5.65 -11.62
N MET A 226 -3.78 4.65 -10.79
CA MET A 226 -3.88 3.25 -11.19
C MET A 226 -5.34 2.84 -11.44
N PRO A 227 -5.63 1.98 -12.42
CA PRO A 227 -6.98 1.53 -12.73
C PRO A 227 -7.44 0.45 -11.71
N LEU A 228 -7.53 0.81 -10.44
CA LEU A 228 -7.90 -0.07 -9.35
C LEU A 228 -9.27 0.30 -8.80
N GLY A 229 -10.08 -0.73 -8.53
CA GLY A 229 -11.42 -0.58 -7.96
C GLY A 229 -12.45 -0.04 -8.98
N LEU A 230 -13.73 -0.25 -8.65
CA LEU A 230 -14.85 0.36 -9.36
C LEU A 230 -15.18 1.70 -8.70
N ILE A 231 -15.12 2.78 -9.47
CA ILE A 231 -15.45 4.13 -9.02
C ILE A 231 -16.35 4.74 -10.09
N ASP A 232 -17.61 4.99 -9.74
CA ASP A 232 -18.63 5.40 -10.69
C ASP A 232 -18.54 6.89 -11.07
N ASP A 233 -17.99 7.74 -10.17
CA ASP A 233 -17.99 9.20 -10.30
C ASP A 233 -16.69 9.78 -10.85
N HIS A 234 -15.77 8.95 -11.35
CA HIS A 234 -14.43 9.37 -11.71
C HIS A 234 -13.94 8.70 -12.99
N ASP A 235 -13.78 9.50 -14.06
CA ASP A 235 -13.22 9.04 -15.32
C ASP A 235 -11.69 9.17 -15.32
N ARG A 236 -11.02 8.05 -15.10
CA ARG A 236 -9.57 7.97 -15.08
C ARG A 236 -8.89 8.34 -16.39
N ALA A 237 -9.55 8.08 -17.53
CA ALA A 237 -8.98 8.40 -18.82
C ALA A 237 -8.86 9.92 -19.04
N LEU A 238 -9.81 10.69 -18.49
CA LEU A 238 -9.80 12.15 -18.57
C LEU A 238 -8.86 12.80 -17.57
N THR A 239 -8.62 12.15 -16.43
CA THR A 239 -7.85 12.75 -15.31
C THR A 239 -6.42 12.22 -15.22
N PHE A 240 -6.04 11.24 -16.02
CA PHE A 240 -4.68 10.70 -16.00
C PHE A 240 -3.64 11.78 -16.31
N CYS A 241 -2.64 11.87 -15.42
CA CYS A 241 -1.48 12.75 -15.57
C CYS A 241 -0.21 11.87 -15.45
N SER A 242 0.55 11.82 -16.54
CA SER A 242 1.77 11.01 -16.58
C SER A 242 2.91 11.65 -15.79
N SER A 243 3.83 10.85 -15.33
CA SER A 243 5.06 11.33 -14.66
C SER A 243 5.92 12.21 -15.58
N GLU A 244 5.84 12.00 -16.90
CA GLU A 244 6.55 12.84 -17.87
C GLU A 244 5.93 14.23 -17.95
N GLU A 245 4.60 14.34 -18.02
CA GLU A 245 3.90 15.64 -17.97
C GLU A 245 4.24 16.40 -16.68
N LEU A 246 4.27 15.71 -15.53
CA LEU A 246 4.66 16.31 -14.25
C LEU A 246 6.11 16.83 -14.28
N ARG A 247 7.05 16.08 -14.85
CA ARG A 247 8.43 16.52 -15.00
C ARG A 247 8.55 17.76 -15.89
N GLN A 248 7.79 17.80 -16.99
CA GLN A 248 7.73 18.97 -17.86
C GLN A 248 7.18 20.22 -17.14
N MET A 249 6.18 20.06 -16.28
CA MET A 249 5.66 21.15 -15.44
C MET A 249 6.70 21.64 -14.42
N LEU A 250 7.50 20.75 -13.87
CA LEU A 250 8.50 21.07 -12.85
C LEU A 250 9.81 21.66 -13.44
N ALA A 251 10.18 21.29 -14.65
CA ALA A 251 11.45 21.68 -15.27
C ALA A 251 11.73 23.20 -15.34
N PRO A 252 10.73 24.08 -15.58
CA PRO A 252 10.94 25.53 -15.56
C PRO A 252 11.26 26.12 -14.17
N HIS A 253 10.95 25.38 -13.09
CA HIS A 253 11.02 25.85 -11.71
C HIS A 253 12.13 25.19 -10.90
N PHE A 254 12.51 23.96 -11.24
CA PHE A 254 13.47 23.15 -10.48
C PHE A 254 14.48 22.46 -11.38
N THR A 255 15.74 22.53 -11.04
CA THR A 255 16.78 21.69 -11.65
C THR A 255 16.75 20.33 -10.98
N LEU A 256 16.33 19.31 -11.73
CA LEU A 256 16.17 17.95 -11.24
C LEU A 256 17.30 17.05 -11.74
N SER A 257 18.03 16.44 -10.82
CA SER A 257 19.09 15.46 -11.13
C SER A 257 18.62 14.06 -10.70
N PRO A 258 18.69 13.03 -11.59
CA PRO A 258 18.26 11.68 -11.23
C PRO A 258 19.13 11.12 -10.11
N GLU A 259 18.51 10.59 -9.07
CA GLU A 259 19.18 9.74 -8.08
C GLU A 259 19.40 8.35 -8.72
N GLY A 260 20.54 7.72 -8.44
CA GLY A 260 20.91 6.43 -9.05
C GLY A 260 19.85 5.32 -8.87
N GLU A 261 20.11 4.16 -9.47
CA GLU A 261 19.19 3.01 -9.41
C GLU A 261 18.80 2.65 -7.97
N PRO A 262 17.50 2.34 -7.73
CA PRO A 262 17.02 1.96 -6.39
C PRO A 262 17.75 0.71 -5.88
N THR A 263 18.33 0.76 -4.69
CA THR A 263 19.03 -0.38 -4.08
C THR A 263 18.22 -1.03 -2.96
N GLY A 264 18.30 -2.35 -2.84
CA GLY A 264 17.87 -3.11 -1.66
C GLY A 264 16.39 -2.95 -1.28
N ASN A 265 16.11 -2.25 -0.19
CA ASN A 265 14.78 -2.06 0.40
C ASN A 265 13.98 -0.90 -0.20
N SER A 266 14.37 -0.39 -1.37
CA SER A 266 13.72 0.74 -2.03
C SER A 266 12.26 0.46 -2.40
N GLY A 267 11.45 1.52 -2.44
CA GLY A 267 10.07 1.49 -2.94
C GLY A 267 10.01 1.63 -4.46
N PRO A 268 8.81 1.81 -5.03
CA PRO A 268 8.60 1.93 -6.48
C PRO A 268 8.94 3.32 -7.04
N ALA A 269 9.27 4.28 -6.20
CA ALA A 269 9.53 5.65 -6.64
C ALA A 269 10.94 5.77 -7.23
N ARG A 270 11.03 6.42 -8.39
CA ARG A 270 12.30 6.92 -8.94
C ARG A 270 12.48 8.34 -8.43
N TYR A 271 13.61 8.55 -7.77
CA TYR A 271 13.87 9.83 -7.11
C TYR A 271 14.77 10.73 -7.96
N PHE A 272 14.52 12.01 -7.78
CA PHE A 272 15.33 13.11 -8.30
C PHE A 272 15.66 14.05 -7.14
N THR A 273 16.88 14.51 -7.08
CA THR A 273 17.30 15.58 -6.18
C THR A 273 16.99 16.93 -6.80
N ILE A 274 16.73 17.92 -5.94
CA ILE A 274 16.56 19.32 -6.31
C ILE A 274 17.82 20.06 -5.90
N ASP A 275 18.40 20.83 -6.81
CA ASP A 275 19.59 21.63 -6.50
C ASP A 275 19.33 22.57 -5.32
N GLY A 276 20.24 22.55 -4.34
CA GLY A 276 20.13 23.39 -3.13
C GLY A 276 19.12 22.92 -2.09
N SER A 277 18.47 21.74 -2.27
CA SER A 277 17.49 21.19 -1.32
C SER A 277 17.86 19.80 -0.83
N ARG A 278 17.41 19.47 0.40
CA ARG A 278 17.45 18.09 0.91
C ARG A 278 16.25 17.25 0.45
N THR A 279 15.19 17.90 -0.02
CA THR A 279 13.96 17.28 -0.49
C THR A 279 14.19 16.57 -1.80
N ARG A 280 13.69 15.36 -1.91
CA ARG A 280 13.69 14.58 -3.14
C ARG A 280 12.30 14.52 -3.72
N ILE A 281 12.23 14.58 -5.05
CA ILE A 281 10.98 14.32 -5.78
C ILE A 281 11.01 12.90 -6.30
N GLY A 282 10.01 12.09 -5.94
CA GLY A 282 9.82 10.74 -6.44
C GLY A 282 8.70 10.68 -7.49
N PHE A 283 8.85 9.83 -8.48
CA PHE A 283 7.78 9.48 -9.41
C PHE A 283 7.46 8.00 -9.31
N ILE A 284 6.19 7.67 -9.09
CA ILE A 284 5.66 6.30 -9.08
C ILE A 284 4.82 6.15 -10.34
N SER A 285 5.39 5.51 -11.34
CA SER A 285 4.92 5.47 -12.74
C SER A 285 4.56 4.05 -13.15
N PRO A 286 3.46 3.47 -12.65
CA PRO A 286 3.09 2.09 -12.97
C PRO A 286 2.71 1.90 -14.45
N HIS A 287 2.24 2.95 -15.12
CA HIS A 287 1.88 2.92 -16.53
C HIS A 287 3.06 3.29 -17.43
N SER A 288 3.63 4.47 -17.22
CA SER A 288 4.60 5.04 -18.14
C SER A 288 6.02 4.46 -17.95
N HIS A 289 6.32 3.88 -16.80
CA HIS A 289 7.65 3.30 -16.53
C HIS A 289 7.59 2.11 -15.57
N ASN A 290 7.43 0.93 -16.14
CA ASN A 290 7.32 -0.32 -15.43
C ASN A 290 8.62 -0.70 -14.69
N PHE A 291 8.52 -1.04 -13.40
CA PHE A 291 9.62 -1.45 -12.51
C PHE A 291 9.45 -2.89 -11.99
N CYS A 292 8.67 -3.74 -12.67
CA CYS A 292 8.34 -5.10 -12.22
C CYS A 292 9.56 -5.99 -12.06
N HIS A 293 10.60 -5.82 -12.86
CA HIS A 293 11.86 -6.57 -12.75
C HIS A 293 12.58 -6.36 -11.40
N LEU A 294 12.35 -5.22 -10.74
CA LEU A 294 12.89 -4.91 -9.40
C LEU A 294 11.88 -5.14 -8.27
N CYS A 295 10.74 -5.81 -8.56
CA CYS A 295 9.66 -5.93 -7.60
C CYS A 295 10.02 -6.85 -6.43
N ASN A 296 10.32 -6.25 -5.28
CA ASN A 296 10.71 -6.92 -4.03
C ASN A 296 9.56 -7.08 -3.03
N ARG A 297 8.27 -6.92 -3.45
CA ARG A 297 7.17 -6.76 -2.52
C ARG A 297 5.97 -7.65 -2.82
N VAL A 298 5.21 -7.92 -1.74
CA VAL A 298 3.87 -8.51 -1.76
C VAL A 298 2.95 -7.70 -0.84
N ARG A 299 1.65 -8.00 -0.86
CA ARG A 299 0.64 -7.34 -0.03
C ARG A 299 -0.25 -8.35 0.65
N VAL A 300 -0.68 -8.05 1.87
CA VAL A 300 -1.72 -8.80 2.56
C VAL A 300 -2.89 -7.86 2.79
N THR A 301 -4.07 -8.23 2.31
CA THR A 301 -5.30 -7.46 2.49
C THR A 301 -5.81 -7.56 3.92
N ALA A 302 -6.74 -6.69 4.31
CA ALA A 302 -7.38 -6.74 5.62
C ALA A 302 -8.16 -8.05 5.85
N GLU A 303 -8.57 -8.74 4.77
CA GLU A 303 -9.22 -10.05 4.81
C GLU A 303 -8.23 -11.23 4.87
N GLY A 304 -6.92 -10.96 4.84
CA GLY A 304 -5.89 -12.00 4.88
C GLY A 304 -5.56 -12.62 3.54
N ARG A 305 -5.89 -11.99 2.41
CA ARG A 305 -5.43 -12.45 1.10
C ARG A 305 -4.03 -11.94 0.81
N LEU A 306 -3.12 -12.84 0.51
CA LEU A 306 -1.78 -12.53 0.05
C LEU A 306 -1.81 -12.22 -1.44
N LEU A 307 -1.72 -10.95 -1.81
CA LEU A 307 -1.64 -10.49 -3.20
C LEU A 307 -0.19 -10.44 -3.64
N LEU A 308 0.12 -11.15 -4.70
CA LEU A 308 1.48 -11.30 -5.20
C LEU A 308 1.87 -10.16 -6.15
N CYS A 309 0.88 -9.52 -6.77
CA CYS A 309 1.02 -8.34 -7.60
C CYS A 309 -0.22 -7.44 -7.46
N LEU A 310 -0.05 -6.12 -7.60
CA LEU A 310 -1.16 -5.17 -7.48
C LEU A 310 -2.09 -5.16 -8.69
N GLY A 311 -1.56 -5.36 -9.87
CA GLY A 311 -2.34 -5.39 -11.13
C GLY A 311 -2.65 -6.81 -11.62
N ASN A 312 -2.87 -7.74 -10.69
CA ASN A 312 -3.11 -9.14 -11.02
C ASN A 312 -3.88 -9.83 -9.89
N GLU A 313 -4.76 -10.77 -10.21
CA GLU A 313 -5.63 -11.44 -9.22
C GLU A 313 -5.00 -12.63 -8.50
N HIS A 314 -3.78 -13.02 -8.86
CA HIS A 314 -3.11 -14.13 -8.21
C HIS A 314 -2.93 -13.83 -6.71
N SER A 315 -3.64 -14.58 -5.90
CA SER A 315 -3.65 -14.41 -4.45
C SER A 315 -3.85 -15.72 -3.73
N VAL A 316 -3.40 -15.78 -2.49
CA VAL A 316 -3.54 -16.94 -1.59
C VAL A 316 -4.29 -16.50 -0.33
N ASP A 317 -5.20 -17.32 0.16
CA ASP A 317 -5.98 -17.06 1.36
C ASP A 317 -5.21 -17.49 2.61
N LEU A 318 -4.53 -16.53 3.27
CA LEU A 318 -3.83 -16.77 4.53
C LEU A 318 -4.81 -16.88 5.71
N ARG A 319 -6.00 -16.26 5.63
CA ARG A 319 -7.03 -16.36 6.67
C ARG A 319 -7.49 -17.80 6.85
N ALA A 320 -7.68 -18.52 5.75
CA ALA A 320 -8.07 -19.92 5.81
C ALA A 320 -7.04 -20.76 6.58
N VAL A 321 -5.74 -20.47 6.41
CA VAL A 321 -4.66 -21.13 7.16
C VAL A 321 -4.66 -20.71 8.63
N LEU A 322 -4.77 -19.41 8.91
CA LEU A 322 -4.77 -18.85 10.28
C LEU A 322 -5.92 -19.39 11.14
N ARG A 323 -7.06 -19.71 10.51
CA ARG A 323 -8.29 -20.16 11.19
C ARG A 323 -8.52 -21.67 11.07
N ALA A 324 -7.57 -22.41 10.51
CA ALA A 324 -7.64 -23.86 10.44
C ALA A 324 -7.52 -24.48 11.84
N PRO A 325 -8.22 -25.59 12.12
CA PRO A 325 -8.14 -26.27 13.43
C PRO A 325 -6.73 -26.74 13.80
N ASP A 326 -5.92 -27.06 12.79
CA ASP A 326 -4.52 -27.52 12.88
C ASP A 326 -3.51 -26.42 12.57
N TYR A 327 -3.89 -25.15 12.78
CA TYR A 327 -3.02 -24.01 12.55
C TYR A 327 -1.65 -24.18 13.23
N SER A 328 -0.62 -23.85 12.46
CA SER A 328 0.73 -23.65 12.99
C SER A 328 1.42 -22.51 12.23
N LEU A 329 2.33 -21.82 12.91
CA LEU A 329 3.14 -20.77 12.29
C LEU A 329 4.00 -21.33 11.14
N GLU A 330 4.39 -22.59 11.23
CA GLU A 330 5.13 -23.29 10.18
C GLU A 330 4.26 -23.49 8.93
N ALA A 331 3.01 -23.94 9.08
CA ALA A 331 2.05 -24.08 7.97
C ALA A 331 1.82 -22.73 7.27
N LEU A 332 1.68 -21.65 8.03
CA LEU A 332 1.56 -20.31 7.47
C LEU A 332 2.81 -19.90 6.67
N ARG A 333 4.00 -20.17 7.18
CA ARG A 333 5.26 -19.89 6.49
C ARG A 333 5.39 -20.71 5.19
N TRP A 334 5.05 -21.99 5.20
CA TRP A 334 5.04 -22.79 3.98
C TRP A 334 4.07 -22.29 2.94
N THR A 335 2.85 -21.89 3.33
CA THR A 335 1.87 -21.31 2.42
C THR A 335 2.41 -20.03 1.76
N ILE A 336 3.11 -19.18 2.52
CA ILE A 336 3.74 -17.96 1.98
C ILE A 336 4.87 -18.32 0.98
N VAL A 337 5.70 -19.30 1.30
CA VAL A 337 6.79 -19.77 0.42
C VAL A 337 6.23 -20.33 -0.89
N GLU A 338 5.23 -21.20 -0.83
CA GLU A 338 4.59 -21.78 -2.01
C GLU A 338 3.93 -20.71 -2.89
N ALA A 339 3.33 -19.69 -2.28
CA ALA A 339 2.75 -18.56 -3.00
C ALA A 339 3.77 -17.83 -3.88
N MET A 340 5.05 -17.80 -3.51
CA MET A 340 6.08 -17.14 -4.33
C MET A 340 6.25 -17.82 -5.70
N GLY A 341 5.97 -19.11 -5.81
CA GLY A 341 6.03 -19.85 -7.08
C GLY A 341 5.03 -19.38 -8.15
N ILE A 342 3.93 -18.74 -7.72
CA ILE A 342 2.88 -18.21 -8.62
C ILE A 342 2.90 -16.67 -8.71
N LYS A 343 3.92 -16.01 -8.13
CA LYS A 343 4.06 -14.56 -8.25
C LYS A 343 4.36 -14.19 -9.70
N PRO A 344 3.53 -13.34 -10.35
CA PRO A 344 3.71 -13.01 -11.76
C PRO A 344 4.96 -12.18 -12.01
N GLU A 345 5.49 -12.28 -13.23
CA GLU A 345 6.64 -11.48 -13.67
C GLU A 345 6.33 -9.99 -13.65
N ARG A 346 5.17 -9.61 -14.19
CA ARG A 346 4.73 -8.22 -14.32
C ARG A 346 3.24 -8.05 -14.08
N HIS A 347 2.78 -6.82 -13.90
CA HIS A 347 1.37 -6.46 -13.92
C HIS A 347 0.85 -6.32 -15.36
N TYR A 348 -0.48 -6.33 -15.52
CA TYR A 348 -1.15 -6.27 -16.82
C TYR A 348 -2.07 -5.05 -16.94
N PHE A 349 -1.68 -3.88 -16.42
CA PHE A 349 -2.48 -2.67 -16.55
C PHE A 349 -2.73 -2.21 -17.99
N ASP A 350 -1.89 -2.65 -18.94
CA ASP A 350 -1.88 -2.15 -20.31
C ASP A 350 -2.74 -2.98 -21.30
N HIS A 351 -3.39 -4.06 -20.88
CA HIS A 351 -3.99 -5.03 -21.81
C HIS A 351 -5.50 -4.88 -22.02
N GLY A 352 -6.12 -3.71 -21.77
CA GLY A 352 -7.54 -3.47 -22.07
C GLY A 352 -8.52 -4.39 -21.33
N GLN A 353 -8.04 -5.36 -20.57
CA GLN A 353 -8.84 -6.12 -19.64
C GLN A 353 -9.07 -5.24 -18.43
N GLN A 354 -10.34 -4.97 -18.15
CA GLN A 354 -10.71 -4.32 -16.90
C GLN A 354 -10.05 -5.14 -15.77
N PRO A 355 -9.18 -4.53 -14.94
CA PRO A 355 -8.63 -5.25 -13.81
C PRO A 355 -9.80 -5.68 -12.95
N GLN A 356 -9.95 -7.01 -12.79
CA GLN A 356 -11.00 -7.52 -11.93
C GLN A 356 -10.71 -6.99 -10.53
N ILE A 357 -11.57 -6.30 -10.03
CA ILE A 357 -12.05 -5.76 -8.78
C ILE A 357 -11.21 -6.13 -7.54
N LEU A 358 -9.93 -5.78 -7.53
CA LEU A 358 -9.26 -5.53 -6.26
C LEU A 358 -9.78 -4.18 -5.74
N ARG A 359 -10.45 -4.19 -4.61
CA ARG A 359 -10.78 -2.94 -3.93
C ARG A 359 -9.46 -2.23 -3.64
N PHE A 360 -9.30 -1.02 -4.15
CA PHE A 360 -8.07 -0.24 -4.00
C PHE A 360 -7.57 -0.21 -2.55
N MET A 361 -8.46 -0.07 -1.60
CA MET A 361 -8.19 -0.01 -0.16
C MET A 361 -7.60 -1.29 0.44
N ASN A 362 -7.86 -2.45 -0.17
CA ASN A 362 -7.30 -3.71 0.31
C ASN A 362 -5.91 -3.96 -0.29
N ALA A 363 -5.53 -3.17 -1.29
CA ALA A 363 -4.30 -3.34 -2.04
C ALA A 363 -3.25 -2.27 -1.75
N THR A 364 -3.63 -1.15 -1.15
CA THR A 364 -2.71 -0.08 -0.78
C THR A 364 -2.12 -0.27 0.59
#